data_9aa527836b9bd17332a9110daa9246cf
#
_entry.id   9aa527836b9bd17332a9110daa9246cf
#
_cell.length_a   1.000
_cell.length_b   1.000
_cell.length_c   1.000
_cell.angle_alpha   90.00
_cell.angle_beta   90.00
_cell.angle_gamma   90.00
#
_symmetry.space_group_name_H-M   'P 1'
#
loop_
_entity.id
_entity.type
_entity.pdbx_description
1 polymer ?
#
loop_
_entity_poly.entity_id
_entity_poly.type
_entity_poly.pdbx_seq_one_letter_code
_entity_poly.pdbx_strand_id
1 'polypeptide(L)'
;TPLLRMKNGKYDKRGEFTPISWTAAFDIMEEKFKQALKDKGPSAVGMFGSGQWTIYEGYAANKLFKAGFRSNNIDPNARHCMASAVMGFMRTFGMDEPMGCYDDIEQADAFVLWGSNMAEMHPVLWTRVADRRLSAEHVHVCVMSTFEHRSFELADLPIVFEPQSDLAILNYIANYLIENDKVNWDFVNQHTLFKRGVTDIGYGLRPDH
;
A
#
# COMPACT_ATOMS: atom_id res chain seq x y z
N THR A 1 2.61 26.13 -12.98
CA THR A 1 3.94 26.55 -13.44
C THR A 1 4.99 25.64 -12.84
N PRO A 2 5.92 25.07 -13.66
CA PRO A 2 7.01 24.27 -13.13
C PRO A 2 7.96 25.12 -12.28
N LEU A 3 8.57 24.48 -11.29
CA LEU A 3 9.52 25.11 -10.37
C LEU A 3 10.89 24.43 -10.50
N LEU A 4 11.95 25.21 -10.60
CA LEU A 4 13.32 24.76 -10.59
C LEU A 4 14.06 25.34 -9.39
N ARG A 5 14.86 24.54 -8.70
CA ARG A 5 15.73 25.06 -7.64
C ARG A 5 16.90 25.84 -8.25
N MET A 6 17.00 27.09 -7.90
CA MET A 6 18.00 27.99 -8.46
C MET A 6 18.71 28.81 -7.39
N LYS A 7 20.00 29.09 -7.64
CA LYS A 7 20.82 30.03 -6.87
C LYS A 7 21.69 30.82 -7.85
N ASN A 8 21.66 32.15 -7.76
CA ASN A 8 22.40 33.04 -8.64
C ASN A 8 22.13 32.77 -10.14
N GLY A 9 20.87 32.52 -10.51
CA GLY A 9 20.45 32.27 -11.89
C GLY A 9 20.83 30.89 -12.47
N LYS A 10 21.38 29.99 -11.68
CA LYS A 10 21.75 28.63 -12.10
C LYS A 10 21.07 27.58 -11.24
N TYR A 11 20.87 26.38 -11.81
CA TYR A 11 20.38 25.23 -11.05
C TYR A 11 21.30 24.96 -9.85
N ASP A 12 20.69 24.83 -8.68
CA ASP A 12 21.38 24.45 -7.44
C ASP A 12 20.46 23.58 -6.61
N LYS A 13 20.90 22.39 -6.24
CA LYS A 13 20.14 21.42 -5.43
C LYS A 13 19.64 22.02 -4.11
N ARG A 14 20.32 23.00 -3.56
CA ARG A 14 19.99 23.71 -2.31
C ARG A 14 19.41 25.11 -2.57
N GLY A 15 19.15 25.44 -3.83
CA GLY A 15 18.56 26.72 -4.22
C GLY A 15 17.08 26.84 -3.88
N GLU A 16 16.53 28.03 -4.04
CA GLU A 16 15.12 28.31 -3.86
C GLU A 16 14.33 27.90 -5.09
N PHE A 17 13.07 27.55 -4.90
CA PHE A 17 12.17 27.22 -5.98
C PHE A 17 11.80 28.47 -6.77
N THR A 18 12.19 28.51 -8.03
CA THR A 18 11.96 29.61 -8.97
C THR A 18 11.04 29.13 -10.09
N PRO A 19 9.98 29.87 -10.45
CA PRO A 19 9.12 29.55 -11.58
C PRO A 19 9.89 29.59 -12.90
N ILE A 20 9.66 28.56 -13.73
CA ILE A 20 10.20 28.51 -15.11
C ILE A 20 9.06 28.18 -16.09
N SER A 21 9.33 28.39 -17.39
CA SER A 21 8.36 27.98 -18.42
C SER A 21 8.31 26.47 -18.59
N TRP A 22 7.20 25.93 -19.11
CA TRP A 22 7.07 24.52 -19.47
C TRP A 22 8.12 24.12 -20.53
N THR A 23 8.37 24.97 -21.50
CA THR A 23 9.43 24.74 -22.54
C THR A 23 10.77 24.52 -21.86
N ALA A 24 11.21 25.47 -21.01
CA ALA A 24 12.46 25.34 -20.30
C ALA A 24 12.53 24.07 -19.41
N ALA A 25 11.42 23.69 -18.79
CA ALA A 25 11.36 22.45 -18.00
C ALA A 25 11.56 21.22 -18.88
N PHE A 26 10.90 21.14 -20.02
CA PHE A 26 11.05 20.02 -20.96
C PHE A 26 12.46 19.97 -21.59
N ASP A 27 13.04 21.10 -21.95
CA ASP A 27 14.41 21.16 -22.48
C ASP A 27 15.42 20.58 -21.46
N ILE A 28 15.28 20.96 -20.19
CA ILE A 28 16.12 20.43 -19.11
C ILE A 28 15.92 18.93 -18.94
N MET A 29 14.67 18.45 -18.93
CA MET A 29 14.35 17.01 -18.80
C MET A 29 14.94 16.23 -19.98
N GLU A 30 14.75 16.72 -21.21
CA GLU A 30 15.28 16.09 -22.41
C GLU A 30 16.80 15.97 -22.36
N GLU A 31 17.50 17.06 -22.03
CA GLU A 31 18.97 17.07 -21.89
C GLU A 31 19.42 16.03 -20.87
N LYS A 32 18.81 16.01 -19.67
CA LYS A 32 19.20 15.09 -18.60
C LYS A 32 18.92 13.64 -18.94
N PHE A 33 17.77 13.34 -19.55
CA PHE A 33 17.44 11.98 -19.97
C PHE A 33 18.38 11.50 -21.09
N LYS A 34 18.64 12.32 -22.10
CA LYS A 34 19.60 12.00 -23.17
C LYS A 34 21.00 11.73 -22.62
N GLN A 35 21.45 12.57 -21.69
CA GLN A 35 22.75 12.39 -21.06
C GLN A 35 22.81 11.08 -20.26
N ALA A 36 21.79 10.80 -19.42
CA ALA A 36 21.74 9.58 -18.62
C ALA A 36 21.72 8.30 -19.49
N LEU A 37 20.90 8.31 -20.55
CA LEU A 37 20.80 7.19 -21.48
C LEU A 37 22.12 6.98 -22.26
N LYS A 38 22.79 8.06 -22.65
CA LYS A 38 24.08 7.99 -23.33
C LYS A 38 25.19 7.42 -22.44
N ASP A 39 25.23 7.85 -21.17
CA ASP A 39 26.33 7.51 -20.26
C ASP A 39 26.16 6.13 -19.63
N LYS A 40 24.91 5.72 -19.37
CA LYS A 40 24.60 4.53 -18.55
C LYS A 40 23.64 3.56 -19.21
N GLY A 41 23.14 3.86 -20.41
CA GLY A 41 22.23 3.00 -21.16
C GLY A 41 20.76 3.06 -20.71
N PRO A 42 19.89 2.19 -21.28
CA PRO A 42 18.45 2.21 -21.08
C PRO A 42 17.98 2.09 -19.63
N SER A 43 18.72 1.43 -18.78
CA SER A 43 18.38 1.22 -17.37
C SER A 43 18.66 2.44 -16.47
N ALA A 44 19.25 3.50 -17.02
CA ALA A 44 19.60 4.71 -16.26
C ALA A 44 18.41 5.58 -15.88
N VAL A 45 17.28 5.41 -16.55
CA VAL A 45 16.06 6.19 -16.34
C VAL A 45 14.94 5.24 -15.92
N GLY A 46 14.21 5.64 -14.88
CA GLY A 46 13.04 4.92 -14.39
C GLY A 46 11.87 5.86 -14.13
N MET A 47 10.66 5.34 -14.11
CA MET A 47 9.45 6.07 -13.79
C MET A 47 8.55 5.27 -12.85
N PHE A 48 8.09 5.92 -11.81
CA PHE A 48 6.93 5.48 -11.04
C PHE A 48 5.69 6.17 -11.59
N GLY A 49 4.81 5.38 -12.18
CA GLY A 49 3.55 5.84 -12.73
C GLY A 49 2.43 5.89 -11.70
N SER A 50 1.26 6.26 -12.14
CA SER A 50 0.06 6.30 -11.32
C SER A 50 -1.02 5.37 -11.87
N GLY A 51 -1.73 4.65 -10.97
CA GLY A 51 -2.97 3.95 -11.32
C GLY A 51 -4.13 4.87 -11.65
N GLN A 52 -3.98 6.17 -11.41
CA GLN A 52 -4.98 7.21 -11.73
C GLN A 52 -4.76 7.86 -13.09
N TRP A 53 -3.78 7.43 -13.86
CA TRP A 53 -3.60 7.90 -15.22
C TRP A 53 -4.79 7.50 -16.11
N THR A 54 -5.09 8.37 -17.04
CA THR A 54 -5.96 8.00 -18.16
C THR A 54 -5.27 6.95 -19.04
N ILE A 55 -6.05 6.24 -19.86
CA ILE A 55 -5.51 5.27 -20.82
C ILE A 55 -4.46 5.91 -21.73
N TYR A 56 -4.69 7.16 -22.14
CA TYR A 56 -3.78 7.90 -23.03
C TYR A 56 -2.45 8.24 -22.36
N GLU A 57 -2.49 8.66 -21.10
CA GLU A 57 -1.28 8.94 -20.31
C GLU A 57 -0.46 7.66 -20.08
N GLY A 58 -1.11 6.58 -19.70
CA GLY A 58 -0.48 5.28 -19.54
C GLY A 58 0.12 4.76 -20.85
N TYR A 59 -0.59 4.91 -21.97
CA TYR A 59 -0.08 4.55 -23.29
C TYR A 59 1.15 5.38 -23.68
N ALA A 60 1.10 6.70 -23.50
CA ALA A 60 2.22 7.59 -23.81
C ALA A 60 3.47 7.25 -22.98
N ALA A 61 3.29 7.02 -21.67
CA ALA A 61 4.37 6.62 -20.78
C ALA A 61 5.00 5.28 -21.20
N ASN A 62 4.18 4.27 -21.47
CA ASN A 62 4.68 2.98 -21.96
C ASN A 62 5.41 3.10 -23.29
N LYS A 63 4.87 3.89 -24.22
CA LYS A 63 5.52 4.12 -25.53
C LYS A 63 6.87 4.81 -25.39
N LEU A 64 6.94 5.82 -24.52
CA LEU A 64 8.20 6.53 -24.24
C LEU A 64 9.26 5.59 -23.66
N PHE A 65 8.88 4.81 -22.63
CA PHE A 65 9.83 3.93 -21.94
C PHE A 65 10.20 2.70 -22.77
N LYS A 66 9.21 1.95 -23.24
CA LYS A 66 9.48 0.67 -23.93
C LYS A 66 9.99 0.87 -25.36
N ALA A 67 9.37 1.75 -26.14
CA ALA A 67 9.78 2.00 -27.50
C ALA A 67 10.90 3.05 -27.60
N GLY A 68 10.78 4.16 -26.85
CA GLY A 68 11.75 5.26 -26.89
C GLY A 68 13.05 4.92 -26.17
N PHE A 69 12.99 4.66 -24.87
CA PHE A 69 14.17 4.38 -24.05
C PHE A 69 14.62 2.92 -24.10
N ARG A 70 13.79 2.01 -24.62
CA ARG A 70 14.02 0.57 -24.64
C ARG A 70 14.25 0.00 -23.22
N SER A 71 13.49 0.49 -22.26
CA SER A 71 13.59 0.16 -20.85
C SER A 71 12.25 -0.33 -20.31
N ASN A 72 12.31 -1.32 -19.40
CA ASN A 72 11.17 -1.77 -18.62
C ASN A 72 11.12 -1.13 -17.22
N ASN A 73 11.95 -0.14 -16.94
CA ASN A 73 11.99 0.55 -15.65
C ASN A 73 10.80 1.51 -15.48
N ILE A 74 9.60 0.98 -15.62
CA ILE A 74 8.34 1.67 -15.41
C ILE A 74 7.41 0.77 -14.61
N ASP A 75 6.91 1.26 -13.50
CA ASP A 75 5.96 0.55 -12.64
C ASP A 75 4.88 1.51 -12.11
N PRO A 76 3.65 1.05 -11.89
CA PRO A 76 2.62 1.88 -11.25
C PRO A 76 2.89 2.06 -9.75
N ASN A 77 2.25 3.06 -9.15
CA ASN A 77 2.30 3.28 -7.70
C ASN A 77 1.83 2.07 -6.89
N ALA A 78 0.92 1.28 -7.41
CA ALA A 78 0.39 0.08 -6.76
C ALA A 78 1.49 -0.97 -6.44
N ARG A 79 2.60 -0.98 -7.19
CA ARG A 79 3.76 -1.82 -6.87
C ARG A 79 4.32 -1.57 -5.48
N HIS A 80 4.30 -0.32 -5.02
CA HIS A 80 4.81 0.10 -3.72
C HIS A 80 3.71 0.32 -2.67
N CYS A 81 2.46 0.33 -3.10
CA CYS A 81 1.31 0.57 -2.23
C CYS A 81 0.72 -0.75 -1.70
N MET A 82 0.28 -1.64 -2.58
CA MET A 82 -0.51 -2.80 -2.18
C MET A 82 -0.14 -4.11 -2.89
N ALA A 83 0.94 -4.16 -3.64
CA ALA A 83 1.37 -5.38 -4.32
C ALA A 83 1.64 -6.54 -3.35
N SER A 84 2.15 -6.26 -2.15
CA SER A 84 2.31 -7.27 -1.09
C SER A 84 0.97 -7.78 -0.60
N ALA A 85 -0.04 -6.91 -0.46
CA ALA A 85 -1.40 -7.30 -0.09
C ALA A 85 -2.05 -8.17 -1.17
N VAL A 86 -1.92 -7.79 -2.46
CA VAL A 86 -2.36 -8.63 -3.59
C VAL A 86 -1.81 -10.04 -3.48
N MET A 87 -0.49 -10.17 -3.27
CA MET A 87 0.14 -11.49 -3.12
C MET A 87 -0.35 -12.24 -1.88
N GLY A 88 -0.62 -11.53 -0.79
CA GLY A 88 -1.20 -12.11 0.42
C GLY A 88 -2.59 -12.68 0.16
N PHE A 89 -3.48 -11.91 -0.47
CA PHE A 89 -4.81 -12.36 -0.86
C PHE A 89 -4.78 -13.52 -1.85
N MET A 90 -3.96 -13.42 -2.90
CA MET A 90 -3.78 -14.50 -3.88
C MET A 90 -3.31 -15.81 -3.24
N ARG A 91 -2.38 -15.74 -2.30
CA ARG A 91 -1.85 -16.95 -1.62
C ARG A 91 -2.84 -17.53 -0.62
N THR A 92 -3.67 -16.71 -0.01
CA THR A 92 -4.62 -17.15 1.02
C THR A 92 -5.95 -17.58 0.41
N PHE A 93 -6.49 -16.79 -0.50
CA PHE A 93 -7.84 -16.96 -1.04
C PHE A 93 -7.87 -17.34 -2.53
N GLY A 94 -6.75 -17.25 -3.23
CA GLY A 94 -6.67 -17.52 -4.67
C GLY A 94 -7.13 -16.34 -5.56
N MET A 95 -7.56 -15.24 -4.97
CA MET A 95 -8.01 -14.03 -5.67
C MET A 95 -7.63 -12.77 -4.88
N ASP A 96 -7.55 -11.64 -5.58
CA ASP A 96 -7.26 -10.33 -5.00
C ASP A 96 -8.56 -9.58 -4.73
N GLU A 97 -9.34 -10.07 -3.78
CA GLU A 97 -10.60 -9.44 -3.37
C GLU A 97 -10.79 -9.58 -1.85
N PRO A 98 -11.31 -8.54 -1.15
CA PRO A 98 -11.70 -8.65 0.24
C PRO A 98 -12.91 -9.58 0.39
N MET A 99 -12.92 -10.39 1.44
CA MET A 99 -13.99 -11.35 1.69
C MET A 99 -15.22 -10.74 2.36
N GLY A 100 -15.11 -9.52 2.87
CA GLY A 100 -16.19 -8.77 3.50
C GLY A 100 -16.81 -7.72 2.58
N CYS A 101 -17.84 -7.07 3.07
CA CYS A 101 -18.47 -5.93 2.40
C CYS A 101 -18.71 -4.77 3.37
N TYR A 102 -19.10 -3.61 2.85
CA TYR A 102 -19.31 -2.43 3.71
C TYR A 102 -20.46 -2.59 4.70
N ASP A 103 -21.43 -3.44 4.41
CA ASP A 103 -22.58 -3.66 5.31
C ASP A 103 -22.21 -4.54 6.52
N ASP A 104 -21.06 -5.17 6.52
CA ASP A 104 -20.51 -5.88 7.68
C ASP A 104 -20.18 -4.92 8.82
N ILE A 105 -19.97 -3.62 8.53
CA ILE A 105 -19.69 -2.60 9.53
C ILE A 105 -20.83 -2.52 10.56
N GLU A 106 -22.09 -2.57 10.11
CA GLU A 106 -23.24 -2.49 10.99
C GLU A 106 -23.49 -3.78 11.80
N GLN A 107 -22.83 -4.87 11.41
CA GLN A 107 -22.95 -6.18 12.07
C GLN A 107 -21.77 -6.51 12.99
N ALA A 108 -20.64 -5.80 12.82
CA ALA A 108 -19.42 -6.09 13.55
C ALA A 108 -19.54 -5.71 15.04
N ASP A 109 -18.99 -6.53 15.91
CA ASP A 109 -18.87 -6.30 17.35
C ASP A 109 -17.44 -5.88 17.74
N ALA A 110 -16.48 -6.07 16.85
CA ALA A 110 -15.10 -5.65 17.03
C ALA A 110 -14.50 -5.10 15.73
N PHE A 111 -13.83 -3.97 15.84
CA PHE A 111 -13.08 -3.34 14.75
C PHE A 111 -11.61 -3.29 15.10
N VAL A 112 -10.75 -3.68 14.16
CA VAL A 112 -9.31 -3.47 14.25
C VAL A 112 -8.86 -2.58 13.10
N LEU A 113 -8.57 -1.33 13.39
CA LEU A 113 -8.04 -0.37 12.42
C LEU A 113 -6.51 -0.44 12.47
N TRP A 114 -5.94 -1.22 11.56
CA TRP A 114 -4.50 -1.47 11.53
C TRP A 114 -3.81 -0.63 10.46
N GLY A 115 -2.97 0.29 10.89
CA GLY A 115 -2.25 1.22 10.01
C GLY A 115 -3.15 2.18 9.23
N SER A 116 -4.43 2.30 9.63
CA SER A 116 -5.44 3.09 8.91
C SER A 116 -5.84 4.32 9.72
N ASN A 117 -5.54 5.50 9.19
CA ASN A 117 -6.12 6.76 9.70
C ASN A 117 -7.49 6.99 9.06
N MET A 118 -8.45 6.15 9.45
CA MET A 118 -9.76 6.10 8.81
C MET A 118 -10.57 7.37 9.00
N ALA A 119 -10.44 8.03 10.16
CA ALA A 119 -11.15 9.28 10.46
C ALA A 119 -10.82 10.42 9.47
N GLU A 120 -9.61 10.46 8.95
CA GLU A 120 -9.17 11.51 8.02
C GLU A 120 -9.15 11.04 6.57
N MET A 121 -8.81 9.78 6.29
CA MET A 121 -8.63 9.26 4.94
C MET A 121 -9.90 8.61 4.36
N HIS A 122 -10.79 8.11 5.21
CA HIS A 122 -12.05 7.45 4.83
C HIS A 122 -13.22 7.93 5.69
N PRO A 123 -13.51 9.26 5.71
CA PRO A 123 -14.44 9.84 6.68
C PRO A 123 -15.87 9.28 6.59
N VAL A 124 -16.35 8.92 5.40
CA VAL A 124 -17.68 8.34 5.24
C VAL A 124 -17.79 6.95 5.88
N LEU A 125 -16.81 6.08 5.67
CA LEU A 125 -16.77 4.77 6.35
C LEU A 125 -16.51 4.91 7.84
N TRP A 126 -15.73 5.90 8.23
CA TRP A 126 -15.48 6.20 9.63
C TRP A 126 -16.74 6.58 10.40
N THR A 127 -17.64 7.34 9.80
CA THR A 127 -18.93 7.66 10.46
C THR A 127 -19.74 6.41 10.73
N ARG A 128 -19.76 5.43 9.82
CA ARG A 128 -20.45 4.15 10.03
C ARG A 128 -19.84 3.35 11.19
N VAL A 129 -18.52 3.27 11.27
CA VAL A 129 -17.81 2.65 12.41
C VAL A 129 -18.13 3.36 13.71
N ALA A 130 -18.10 4.71 13.72
CA ALA A 130 -18.40 5.51 14.89
C ALA A 130 -19.86 5.32 15.34
N ASP A 131 -20.81 5.36 14.42
CA ASP A 131 -22.22 5.14 14.71
C ASP A 131 -22.45 3.74 15.32
N ARG A 132 -21.84 2.70 14.74
CA ARG A 132 -21.93 1.34 15.27
C ARG A 132 -21.34 1.24 16.68
N ARG A 133 -20.15 1.80 16.90
CA ARG A 133 -19.50 1.80 18.22
C ARG A 133 -20.31 2.53 19.28
N LEU A 134 -20.85 3.70 18.95
CA LEU A 134 -21.58 4.54 19.87
C LEU A 134 -23.02 4.04 20.14
N SER A 135 -23.60 3.26 19.25
CA SER A 135 -24.95 2.71 19.38
C SER A 135 -25.02 1.44 20.24
N ALA A 136 -23.86 0.81 20.55
CA ALA A 136 -23.86 -0.50 21.24
C ALA A 136 -22.62 -0.64 22.13
N GLU A 137 -22.84 -0.78 23.44
CA GLU A 137 -21.76 -0.86 24.45
C GLU A 137 -20.81 -2.06 24.29
N HIS A 138 -21.29 -3.16 23.70
CA HIS A 138 -20.49 -4.36 23.48
C HIS A 138 -19.56 -4.27 22.27
N VAL A 139 -19.68 -3.24 21.45
CA VAL A 139 -18.82 -3.04 20.27
C VAL A 139 -17.52 -2.38 20.71
N HIS A 140 -16.39 -2.91 20.24
CA HIS A 140 -15.07 -2.42 20.59
C HIS A 140 -14.27 -2.02 19.35
N VAL A 141 -13.48 -0.95 19.49
CA VAL A 141 -12.57 -0.44 18.45
C VAL A 141 -11.13 -0.50 18.96
N CYS A 142 -10.31 -1.30 18.31
CA CYS A 142 -8.87 -1.29 18.47
C CYS A 142 -8.25 -0.46 17.34
N VAL A 143 -7.41 0.51 17.67
CA VAL A 143 -6.65 1.28 16.69
C VAL A 143 -5.17 1.02 16.89
N MET A 144 -4.53 0.48 15.85
CA MET A 144 -3.12 0.12 15.83
C MET A 144 -2.39 0.91 14.74
N SER A 145 -1.39 1.68 15.10
CA SER A 145 -0.60 2.47 14.14
C SER A 145 0.78 2.77 14.69
N THR A 146 1.66 3.30 13.83
CA THR A 146 3.00 3.72 14.21
C THR A 146 3.06 5.12 14.85
N PHE A 147 1.95 5.84 14.87
CA PHE A 147 1.77 7.12 15.53
C PHE A 147 0.28 7.36 15.84
N GLU A 148 0.00 8.18 16.83
CA GLU A 148 -1.36 8.57 17.15
C GLU A 148 -1.93 9.53 16.11
N HIS A 149 -3.18 9.29 15.71
CA HIS A 149 -3.92 10.10 14.77
C HIS A 149 -5.40 10.15 15.16
N ARG A 150 -6.21 10.90 14.44
CA ARG A 150 -7.58 11.21 14.82
C ARG A 150 -8.48 9.98 15.07
N SER A 151 -8.24 8.86 14.43
CA SER A 151 -9.03 7.65 14.70
C SER A 151 -8.82 7.09 16.12
N PHE A 152 -7.74 7.46 16.81
CA PHE A 152 -7.49 7.07 18.20
C PHE A 152 -8.49 7.68 19.19
N GLU A 153 -9.17 8.77 18.83
CA GLU A 153 -10.19 9.40 19.69
C GLU A 153 -11.37 8.45 20.01
N LEU A 154 -11.63 7.46 19.16
CA LEU A 154 -12.71 6.47 19.37
C LEU A 154 -12.19 5.11 19.85
N ALA A 155 -10.89 4.95 20.05
CA ALA A 155 -10.29 3.67 20.38
C ALA A 155 -10.58 3.24 21.81
N ASP A 156 -11.14 2.07 22.00
CA ASP A 156 -11.19 1.38 23.28
C ASP A 156 -9.83 0.76 23.63
N LEU A 157 -9.09 0.32 22.61
CA LEU A 157 -7.74 -0.21 22.74
C LEU A 157 -6.80 0.49 21.76
N PRO A 158 -6.14 1.58 22.20
CA PRO A 158 -5.12 2.25 21.39
C PRO A 158 -3.77 1.52 21.51
N ILE A 159 -3.13 1.22 20.37
CA ILE A 159 -1.81 0.58 20.31
C ILE A 159 -0.92 1.35 19.34
N VAL A 160 0.15 1.94 19.87
CA VAL A 160 1.23 2.52 19.06
C VAL A 160 2.40 1.55 19.05
N PHE A 161 2.89 1.18 17.87
CA PHE A 161 3.95 0.20 17.71
C PHE A 161 5.06 0.71 16.79
N GLU A 162 6.23 0.12 16.89
CA GLU A 162 7.38 0.47 16.05
C GLU A 162 7.13 0.08 14.58
N PRO A 163 7.50 0.93 13.60
CA PRO A 163 7.41 0.59 12.18
C PRO A 163 8.05 -0.76 11.86
N GLN A 164 7.46 -1.50 10.92
CA GLN A 164 7.89 -2.84 10.48
C GLN A 164 7.66 -3.97 11.51
N SER A 165 6.92 -3.73 12.58
CA SER A 165 6.57 -4.76 13.57
C SER A 165 5.28 -5.52 13.24
N ASP A 166 4.55 -5.13 12.22
CA ASP A 166 3.24 -5.70 11.85
C ASP A 166 3.24 -7.22 11.78
N LEU A 167 4.20 -7.80 11.07
CA LEU A 167 4.29 -9.24 10.90
C LEU A 167 4.62 -9.97 12.21
N ALA A 168 5.45 -9.37 13.06
CA ALA A 168 5.77 -9.92 14.37
C ALA A 168 4.54 -9.95 15.28
N ILE A 169 3.75 -8.87 15.28
CA ILE A 169 2.49 -8.78 16.04
C ILE A 169 1.48 -9.79 15.53
N LEU A 170 1.29 -9.91 14.21
CA LEU A 170 0.38 -10.90 13.61
C LEU A 170 0.79 -12.33 13.96
N ASN A 171 2.06 -12.66 13.88
CA ASN A 171 2.58 -13.98 14.26
C ASN A 171 2.38 -14.27 15.75
N TYR A 172 2.55 -13.26 16.61
CA TYR A 172 2.27 -13.41 18.05
C TYR A 172 0.79 -13.70 18.29
N ILE A 173 -0.12 -12.95 17.66
CA ILE A 173 -1.56 -13.16 17.78
C ILE A 173 -1.94 -14.57 17.30
N ALA A 174 -1.42 -14.98 16.12
CA ALA A 174 -1.69 -16.31 15.58
C ALA A 174 -1.19 -17.43 16.52
N ASN A 175 0.03 -17.29 17.04
CA ASN A 175 0.59 -18.23 18.00
C ASN A 175 -0.26 -18.31 19.29
N TYR A 176 -0.66 -17.16 19.81
CA TYR A 176 -1.52 -17.09 20.98
C TYR A 176 -2.86 -17.83 20.78
N LEU A 177 -3.50 -17.65 19.63
CA LEU A 177 -4.75 -18.33 19.30
C LEU A 177 -4.57 -19.85 19.23
N ILE A 178 -3.46 -20.32 18.66
CA ILE A 178 -3.14 -21.74 18.54
C ILE A 178 -2.84 -22.35 19.93
N GLU A 179 -1.97 -21.72 20.69
CA GLU A 179 -1.54 -22.24 22.02
C GLU A 179 -2.66 -22.23 23.06
N ASN A 180 -3.66 -21.37 22.91
CA ASN A 180 -4.80 -21.26 23.84
C ASN A 180 -6.08 -21.92 23.31
N ASP A 181 -5.97 -22.77 22.29
CA ASP A 181 -7.10 -23.51 21.70
C ASP A 181 -8.27 -22.61 21.27
N LYS A 182 -7.93 -21.45 20.66
CA LYS A 182 -8.89 -20.46 20.15
C LYS A 182 -9.14 -20.58 18.65
N VAL A 183 -8.61 -21.62 18.02
CA VAL A 183 -8.79 -21.88 16.58
C VAL A 183 -10.20 -22.44 16.35
N ASN A 184 -10.93 -21.89 15.40
CA ASN A 184 -12.21 -22.46 14.95
C ASN A 184 -11.92 -23.66 14.02
N TRP A 185 -11.70 -24.82 14.61
CA TRP A 185 -11.36 -26.04 13.87
C TRP A 185 -12.46 -26.51 12.93
N ASP A 186 -13.72 -26.23 13.24
CA ASP A 186 -14.83 -26.59 12.36
C ASP A 186 -14.73 -25.79 11.05
N PHE A 187 -14.48 -24.50 11.14
CA PHE A 187 -14.24 -23.67 9.96
C PHE A 187 -12.97 -24.08 9.21
N VAL A 188 -11.87 -24.28 9.92
CA VAL A 188 -10.59 -24.68 9.33
C VAL A 188 -10.73 -25.99 8.55
N ASN A 189 -11.35 -27.00 9.14
CA ASN A 189 -11.50 -28.32 8.52
C ASN A 189 -12.46 -28.32 7.32
N GLN A 190 -13.45 -27.43 7.32
CA GLN A 190 -14.43 -27.36 6.23
C GLN A 190 -14.00 -26.47 5.07
N HIS A 191 -13.27 -25.39 5.34
CA HIS A 191 -13.06 -24.30 4.38
C HIS A 191 -11.61 -24.02 4.03
N THR A 192 -10.65 -24.67 4.67
CA THR A 192 -9.22 -24.39 4.40
C THR A 192 -8.47 -25.63 3.95
N LEU A 193 -7.48 -25.41 3.09
CA LEU A 193 -6.55 -26.42 2.62
C LEU A 193 -5.13 -25.92 2.76
N PHE A 194 -4.34 -26.52 3.64
CA PHE A 194 -2.94 -26.19 3.78
C PHE A 194 -2.11 -26.90 2.72
N LYS A 195 -1.48 -26.12 1.84
CA LYS A 195 -0.52 -26.63 0.84
C LYS A 195 0.90 -26.55 1.36
N ARG A 196 1.72 -27.57 1.12
CA ARG A 196 3.12 -27.64 1.52
C ARG A 196 4.05 -27.49 0.32
N GLY A 197 5.23 -26.91 0.53
CA GLY A 197 6.23 -26.73 -0.51
C GLY A 197 5.90 -25.60 -1.48
N VAL A 198 6.41 -25.73 -2.70
CA VAL A 198 6.17 -24.74 -3.77
C VAL A 198 4.77 -24.96 -4.36
N THR A 199 4.04 -23.89 -4.53
CA THR A 199 2.71 -23.87 -5.16
C THR A 199 2.75 -22.97 -6.41
N ASP A 200 1.70 -23.01 -7.22
CA ASP A 200 1.53 -22.16 -8.41
C ASP A 200 1.51 -20.64 -8.10
N ILE A 201 1.14 -20.27 -6.88
CA ILE A 201 1.09 -18.88 -6.41
C ILE A 201 2.20 -18.51 -5.41
N GLY A 202 3.18 -19.38 -5.20
CA GLY A 202 4.31 -19.15 -4.30
C GLY A 202 4.64 -20.33 -3.40
N TYR A 203 5.15 -20.05 -2.21
CA TYR A 203 5.49 -21.07 -1.22
C TYR A 203 4.32 -21.28 -0.25
N GLY A 204 3.91 -22.53 -0.10
CA GLY A 204 3.02 -22.99 0.96
C GLY A 204 3.75 -23.16 2.29
N LEU A 205 3.23 -24.02 3.17
CA LEU A 205 3.91 -24.41 4.39
C LEU A 205 5.24 -25.14 4.08
N ARG A 206 6.19 -25.06 4.99
CA ARG A 206 7.43 -25.82 4.89
C ARG A 206 7.11 -27.33 4.83
N PRO A 207 7.92 -28.13 4.10
CA PRO A 207 7.68 -29.57 3.99
C PRO A 207 7.64 -30.32 5.34
N ASP A 208 8.37 -29.79 6.33
CA ASP A 208 8.51 -30.34 7.67
C ASP A 208 7.47 -29.82 8.68
N HIS A 209 6.58 -28.98 8.23
CA HIS A 209 5.49 -28.41 9.06
C HIS A 209 4.26 -29.32 9.10
#